data_aa725d14c3cac744be4b90c8b6664a42
#
_entry.id   aa725d14c3cac744be4b90c8b6664a42
#
_cell.length_a   1.000
_cell.length_b   1.000
_cell.length_c   1.000
_cell.angle_alpha   90.00
_cell.angle_beta   90.00
_cell.angle_gamma   90.00
#
_symmetry.space_group_name_H-M   'P 1'
#
loop_
_entity.id
_entity.type
_entity.pdbx_description
1 polymer ?
#
loop_
_entity_poly.entity_id
_entity_poly.type
_entity_poly.pdbx_seq_one_letter_code
_entity_poly.pdbx_strand_id
1 'polypeptide(L)'
;MSDDEFAGFAPPAFKPEDALTQLKRQLRDLKLAERGNGFEQRGKRVAELQVDGTAIAARTARKLALTPEWDRQTIASAGEQRLWLDQLKKRLASWDREE
;
A
#
# COMPACT_ATOMS: atom_id res chain seq x y z
N MET A 1 9.14 -31.70 -21.90
CA MET A 1 8.71 -30.98 -20.73
C MET A 1 7.58 -30.04 -21.07
N SER A 2 6.61 -30.06 -20.29
CA SER A 2 5.48 -29.24 -20.60
C SER A 2 5.53 -27.93 -19.82
N ASP A 3 4.91 -26.92 -20.38
CA ASP A 3 4.74 -25.65 -19.68
C ASP A 3 3.89 -25.82 -18.43
N ASP A 4 3.12 -26.90 -18.36
CA ASP A 4 2.27 -27.19 -17.22
C ASP A 4 3.07 -27.38 -15.94
N GLU A 5 4.26 -27.94 -16.03
CA GLU A 5 5.12 -28.07 -14.86
C GLU A 5 5.55 -26.73 -14.32
N PHE A 6 5.89 -25.80 -15.22
CA PHE A 6 6.23 -24.47 -14.80
C PHE A 6 5.01 -23.69 -14.30
N ALA A 7 3.88 -23.93 -14.93
CA ALA A 7 2.64 -23.29 -14.51
C ALA A 7 2.29 -23.67 -13.07
N GLY A 8 2.59 -24.94 -12.67
CA GLY A 8 2.34 -25.38 -11.31
C GLY A 8 3.20 -24.69 -10.27
N PHE A 9 4.33 -24.10 -10.68
CA PHE A 9 5.22 -23.39 -9.77
C PHE A 9 5.17 -21.87 -9.93
N ALA A 10 4.38 -21.37 -10.86
CA ALA A 10 4.22 -19.94 -11.05
C ALA A 10 3.48 -19.35 -9.84
N PRO A 11 3.87 -18.15 -9.40
CA PRO A 11 3.11 -17.50 -8.33
C PRO A 11 1.68 -17.22 -8.79
N PRO A 12 0.71 -17.25 -7.88
CA PRO A 12 -0.66 -16.92 -8.25
C PRO A 12 -0.73 -15.52 -8.83
N ALA A 13 -1.68 -15.31 -9.73
CA ALA A 13 -1.90 -14.01 -10.31
C ALA A 13 -2.23 -13.00 -9.20
N PHE A 14 -1.69 -11.81 -9.32
CA PHE A 14 -1.99 -10.74 -8.37
C PHE A 14 -3.44 -10.31 -8.54
N LYS A 15 -4.19 -10.30 -7.43
CA LYS A 15 -5.59 -9.89 -7.42
C LYS A 15 -5.70 -8.55 -6.69
N PRO A 16 -5.83 -7.45 -7.42
CA PRO A 16 -5.76 -6.14 -6.79
C PRO A 16 -6.87 -5.86 -5.78
N GLU A 17 -8.08 -6.38 -6.01
CA GLU A 17 -9.17 -6.17 -5.05
C GLU A 17 -8.88 -6.87 -3.72
N ASP A 18 -8.39 -8.10 -3.78
CA ASP A 18 -8.05 -8.86 -2.58
C ASP A 18 -6.86 -8.21 -1.85
N ALA A 19 -5.87 -7.79 -2.62
CA ALA A 19 -4.70 -7.13 -2.06
C ALA A 19 -5.09 -5.80 -1.41
N LEU A 20 -6.00 -5.06 -2.02
CA LEU A 20 -6.48 -3.79 -1.46
C LEU A 20 -7.19 -4.02 -0.13
N THR A 21 -8.05 -5.05 -0.06
CA THR A 21 -8.75 -5.40 1.17
C THR A 21 -7.76 -5.73 2.28
N GLN A 22 -6.73 -6.50 1.94
CA GLN A 22 -5.70 -6.86 2.90
C GLN A 22 -4.89 -5.66 3.37
N LEU A 23 -4.50 -4.79 2.43
CA LEU A 23 -3.77 -3.57 2.76
C LEU A 23 -4.58 -2.65 3.66
N LYS A 24 -5.85 -2.48 3.37
CA LYS A 24 -6.73 -1.66 4.21
C LYS A 24 -6.78 -2.17 5.64
N ARG A 25 -6.87 -3.49 5.81
CA ARG A 25 -6.85 -4.10 7.13
C ARG A 25 -5.53 -3.83 7.85
N GLN A 26 -4.42 -3.99 7.13
CA GLN A 26 -3.09 -3.77 7.69
C GLN A 26 -2.90 -2.30 8.09
N LEU A 27 -3.41 -1.38 7.30
CA LEU A 27 -3.31 0.05 7.61
C LEU A 27 -4.17 0.41 8.84
N ARG A 28 -5.33 -0.20 8.97
CA ARG A 28 -6.15 -0.01 10.17
C ARG A 28 -5.45 -0.56 11.41
N ASP A 29 -4.72 -1.68 11.26
CA ASP A 29 -3.93 -2.25 12.36
C ASP A 29 -2.80 -1.31 12.78
N LEU A 30 -2.35 -0.44 11.88
CA LEU A 30 -1.36 0.59 12.20
C LEU A 30 -1.99 1.83 12.86
N LYS A 31 -3.28 1.77 13.19
CA LYS A 31 -4.03 2.85 13.85
C LYS A 31 -4.29 4.05 12.92
N LEU A 32 -4.27 3.83 11.61
CA LEU A 32 -4.61 4.87 10.66
C LEU A 32 -6.12 4.92 10.48
N ALA A 33 -6.66 6.13 10.35
CA ALA A 33 -8.08 6.33 10.13
C ALA A 33 -8.39 6.28 8.64
N GLU A 34 -9.30 5.40 8.24
CA GLU A 34 -9.69 5.29 6.84
C GLU A 34 -10.72 6.35 6.48
N ARG A 35 -10.48 7.06 5.36
CA ARG A 35 -11.43 8.01 4.81
C ARG A 35 -11.44 7.88 3.29
N GLY A 36 -12.53 7.34 2.73
CA GLY A 36 -12.62 7.08 1.31
C GLY A 36 -11.54 6.11 0.88
N ASN A 37 -10.73 6.49 -0.11
CA ASN A 37 -9.61 5.68 -0.58
C ASN A 37 -8.31 6.01 0.15
N GLY A 38 -8.35 6.85 1.16
CA GLY A 38 -7.17 7.31 1.85
C GLY A 38 -7.14 6.95 3.32
N PHE A 39 -5.98 7.13 3.92
CA PHE A 39 -5.73 6.86 5.33
C PHE A 39 -5.04 8.06 5.94
N GLU A 40 -5.40 8.37 7.19
CA GLU A 40 -4.94 9.55 7.89
C GLU A 40 -4.28 9.20 9.20
N GLN A 41 -3.30 10.01 9.58
CA GLN A 41 -2.71 10.00 10.91
C GLN A 41 -2.82 11.41 11.48
N ARG A 42 -3.49 11.53 12.63
CA ARG A 42 -3.66 12.83 13.29
C ARG A 42 -4.35 13.86 12.38
N GLY A 43 -5.31 13.39 11.60
CA GLY A 43 -6.07 14.23 10.68
C GLY A 43 -5.35 14.60 9.40
N LYS A 44 -4.16 14.07 9.17
CA LYS A 44 -3.37 14.35 7.97
C LYS A 44 -3.31 13.11 7.09
N ARG A 45 -3.56 13.27 5.81
CA ARG A 45 -3.59 12.15 4.87
C ARG A 45 -2.18 11.64 4.61
N VAL A 46 -1.96 10.34 4.82
CA VAL A 46 -0.63 9.74 4.68
C VAL A 46 -0.54 8.74 3.54
N ALA A 47 -1.66 8.19 3.10
CA ALA A 47 -1.67 7.20 2.02
C ALA A 47 -3.00 7.21 1.30
N GLU A 48 -2.96 6.88 0.00
CA GLU A 48 -4.16 6.66 -0.80
C GLU A 48 -3.95 5.40 -1.64
N LEU A 49 -5.00 4.59 -1.75
CA LEU A 49 -4.95 3.35 -2.49
C LEU A 49 -6.16 3.23 -3.39
N GLN A 50 -5.94 2.79 -4.62
CA GLN A 50 -7.01 2.62 -5.58
C GLN A 50 -6.67 1.51 -6.55
N VAL A 51 -7.64 0.64 -6.84
CA VAL A 51 -7.46 -0.36 -7.89
C VAL A 51 -7.42 0.35 -9.24
N ASP A 52 -6.42 -0.01 -10.05
CA ASP A 52 -6.23 0.53 -11.38
C ASP A 52 -5.88 -0.62 -12.32
N GLY A 53 -6.87 -1.13 -13.03
CA GLY A 53 -6.68 -2.28 -13.90
C GLY A 53 -6.34 -3.52 -13.10
N THR A 54 -5.17 -4.10 -13.35
CA THR A 54 -4.69 -5.30 -12.68
C THR A 54 -3.73 -5.00 -11.54
N ALA A 55 -3.63 -3.74 -11.15
CA ALA A 55 -2.70 -3.30 -10.12
C ALA A 55 -3.40 -2.35 -9.14
N ILE A 56 -2.65 -1.91 -8.13
CA ILE A 56 -3.10 -0.88 -7.20
C ILE A 56 -2.26 0.36 -7.44
N ALA A 57 -2.91 1.49 -7.65
CA ALA A 57 -2.24 2.78 -7.65
C ALA A 57 -2.15 3.25 -6.20
N ALA A 58 -0.92 3.44 -5.72
CA ALA A 58 -0.65 3.83 -4.35
C ALA A 58 0.02 5.19 -4.31
N ARG A 59 -0.36 6.01 -3.33
CA ARG A 59 0.27 7.29 -3.08
C ARG A 59 0.65 7.34 -1.61
N THR A 60 1.85 7.83 -1.33
CA THR A 60 2.35 7.96 0.03
C THR A 60 2.83 9.38 0.25
N ALA A 61 2.40 10.00 1.34
CA ALA A 61 2.85 11.34 1.67
C ALA A 61 4.35 11.34 1.95
N ARG A 62 5.06 12.33 1.42
CA ARG A 62 6.48 12.48 1.68
C ARG A 62 6.74 12.95 3.10
N LYS A 63 5.85 13.80 3.60
CA LYS A 63 5.91 14.32 4.98
C LYS A 63 4.50 14.38 5.54
N LEU A 64 4.41 14.39 6.86
CA LEU A 64 3.14 14.55 7.54
C LEU A 64 2.73 16.01 7.49
N ALA A 65 1.80 16.34 6.60
CA ALA A 65 1.36 17.71 6.36
C ALA A 65 -0.10 17.73 5.96
N LEU A 66 -0.74 18.88 6.11
CA LEU A 66 -2.14 19.05 5.70
C LEU A 66 -2.29 18.93 4.18
N THR A 67 -1.30 19.42 3.44
CA THR A 67 -1.28 19.32 1.98
C THR A 67 0.04 18.68 1.57
N PRO A 68 0.12 17.34 1.66
CA PRO A 68 1.39 16.67 1.41
C PRO A 68 1.74 16.60 -0.07
N GLU A 69 3.04 16.52 -0.35
CA GLU A 69 3.50 16.05 -1.64
C GLU A 69 3.41 14.52 -1.64
N TRP A 70 3.16 13.95 -2.80
CA TRP A 70 2.88 12.52 -2.92
C TRP A 70 3.96 11.80 -3.71
N ASP A 71 4.38 10.64 -3.20
CA ASP A 71 5.12 9.67 -3.97
C ASP A 71 4.13 8.67 -4.53
N ARG A 72 4.18 8.42 -5.82
CA ARG A 72 3.27 7.49 -6.50
C ARG A 72 3.99 6.19 -6.78
N GLN A 73 3.29 5.08 -6.55
CA GLN A 73 3.81 3.75 -6.83
C GLN A 73 2.71 2.88 -7.37
N THR A 74 3.09 1.91 -8.21
CA THR A 74 2.18 0.89 -8.69
C THR A 74 2.50 -0.41 -7.96
N ILE A 75 1.49 -1.03 -7.36
CA ILE A 75 1.62 -2.31 -6.68
C ILE A 75 0.98 -3.36 -7.57
N ALA A 76 1.80 -4.22 -8.16
CA ALA A 76 1.35 -5.24 -9.11
C ALA A 76 1.74 -6.65 -8.69
N SER A 77 2.29 -6.81 -7.49
CA SER A 77 2.68 -8.13 -6.98
C SER A 77 2.65 -8.12 -5.46
N ALA A 78 2.64 -9.33 -4.89
CA ALA A 78 2.69 -9.47 -3.43
C ALA A 78 3.98 -8.92 -2.84
N GLY A 79 5.09 -9.06 -3.56
CA GLY A 79 6.37 -8.51 -3.12
C GLY A 79 6.35 -7.00 -3.07
N GLU A 80 5.78 -6.36 -4.09
CA GLU A 80 5.65 -4.91 -4.13
C GLU A 80 4.70 -4.42 -3.06
N GLN A 81 3.63 -5.16 -2.79
CA GLN A 81 2.68 -4.85 -1.73
C GLN A 81 3.40 -4.80 -0.37
N ARG A 82 4.19 -5.82 -0.08
CA ARG A 82 4.93 -5.90 1.18
C ARG A 82 5.94 -4.77 1.29
N LEU A 83 6.66 -4.51 0.21
CA LEU A 83 7.67 -3.46 0.19
C LEU A 83 7.04 -2.08 0.43
N TRP A 84 5.91 -1.81 -0.20
CA TRP A 84 5.19 -0.55 -0.02
C TRP A 84 4.77 -0.38 1.44
N LEU A 85 4.21 -1.44 2.04
CA LEU A 85 3.77 -1.38 3.44
C LEU A 85 4.95 -1.14 4.38
N ASP A 86 6.08 -1.81 4.13
CA ASP A 86 7.28 -1.61 4.94
C ASP A 86 7.80 -0.18 4.86
N GLN A 87 7.77 0.40 3.67
CA GLN A 87 8.18 1.80 3.48
C GLN A 87 7.25 2.75 4.24
N LEU A 88 5.95 2.50 4.19
CA LEU A 88 5.01 3.33 4.94
C LEU A 88 5.24 3.23 6.44
N LYS A 89 5.47 2.02 6.95
CA LYS A 89 5.77 1.82 8.37
C LYS A 89 7.00 2.61 8.80
N LYS A 90 8.03 2.64 7.96
CA LYS A 90 9.25 3.40 8.26
C LYS A 90 8.97 4.89 8.31
N ARG A 91 8.16 5.39 7.39
CA ARG A 91 7.78 6.81 7.39
C ARG A 91 6.98 7.17 8.62
N LEU A 92 6.01 6.34 8.98
CA LEU A 92 5.21 6.57 10.18
C LEU A 92 6.08 6.63 11.44
N ALA A 93 7.03 5.71 11.55
CA ALA A 93 7.95 5.70 12.69
C ALA A 93 8.83 6.95 12.71
N SER A 94 9.27 7.40 11.55
CA SER A 94 10.09 8.61 11.43
C SER A 94 9.29 9.85 11.86
N TRP A 95 8.04 9.95 11.43
CA TRP A 95 7.21 11.10 11.79
C TRP A 95 6.90 11.14 13.28
N ASP A 96 6.71 9.99 13.91
CA ASP A 96 6.51 9.93 15.36
C ASP A 96 7.72 10.45 16.12
N ARG A 97 8.92 10.20 15.61
CA ARG A 97 10.15 10.66 16.25
C ARG A 97 10.38 12.17 16.09
N GLU A 98 9.83 12.74 15.04
CA GLU A 98 9.99 14.18 14.78
C GLU A 98 9.10 15.02 15.70
N GLU A 99 8.14 14.41 16.33
CA GLU A 99 7.25 15.09 17.26
C GLU A 99 7.67 14.83 18.70
#